data_d241c318c539dfd4a884f38b9451e340
#
_entry.id   d241c318c539dfd4a884f38b9451e340
#
_cell.length_a   1.000
_cell.length_b   1.000
_cell.length_c   1.000
_cell.angle_alpha   90.00
_cell.angle_beta   90.00
_cell.angle_gamma   90.00
#
_symmetry.space_group_name_H-M   'P 1'
#
loop_
_entity.id
_entity.type
_entity.pdbx_description
1 polymer ?
#
loop_
_entity_poly.entity_id
_entity_poly.type
_entity_poly.pdbx_seq_one_letter_code
_entity_poly.pdbx_strand_id
1 'polypeptide(L)'
;MSLQVEKMEKNMAKLTIEVAAEDLEKAMQNAYQKAKGRISIPGFRKGKAPRKMIEQMYGKGVFLEDAVNALIPEHYSKALAECELEIVSQPTIDITQAEPGKAFIFTAEVAVKPEVTLGEYKGVEVPKSETEVTDEDVEAELKKEQEKNSRTVTVEDRGAENGDITTIDFEGFVDGEAFEGGKGTDYPLTLGSNSFIPGFEDQLVGSKAGDHVEVKVTFPEEYQAKELAGKEAVFQCDVKKVEAKELPELDDDFAQDVSEFDTLAEYKEDVKKNLTEKKEKAARTAKENAAVDKAIENAEMDIPDAMLNTQVRQMLDDFSRRMQSQGLTMEQYFQFTGMTLDKMQEEMKPQALKRIQTRLVLEKIAEVENIQPTEEEVEEEFKKMADAYKMEVEKIKELLGDRELEQMKKDMAVQKAVTLVADEAKEA
;
A
#
# COMPACT_ATOMS: atom_id res chain seq x y z
N MET A 1 13.73 -1.17 39.23
CA MET A 1 13.51 -0.20 38.17
C MET A 1 12.69 0.95 38.71
N SER A 2 13.01 2.21 38.40
CA SER A 2 12.11 3.33 38.67
C SER A 2 11.76 4.00 37.32
N LEU A 3 10.52 4.48 37.21
CA LEU A 3 9.97 5.17 36.05
C LEU A 3 9.52 6.55 36.50
N GLN A 4 9.95 7.58 35.79
CA GLN A 4 9.42 8.92 35.90
C GLN A 4 8.86 9.33 34.56
N VAL A 5 7.64 9.88 34.57
CA VAL A 5 6.91 10.32 33.35
C VAL A 5 6.73 11.82 33.41
N GLU A 6 7.27 12.52 32.44
CA GLU A 6 7.13 13.96 32.28
C GLU A 6 6.34 14.22 30.98
N LYS A 7 5.19 14.89 31.12
CA LYS A 7 4.42 15.34 29.95
C LYS A 7 5.07 16.59 29.35
N MET A 8 5.25 16.56 28.04
CA MET A 8 5.82 17.65 27.26
C MET A 8 4.75 18.31 26.39
N GLU A 9 5.07 19.43 25.81
CA GLU A 9 4.19 20.09 24.83
C GLU A 9 3.98 19.23 23.58
N LYS A 10 2.92 19.53 22.80
CA LYS A 10 2.58 18.85 21.53
C LYS A 10 2.37 17.34 21.66
N ASN A 11 1.68 16.94 22.70
CA ASN A 11 1.37 15.52 22.95
C ASN A 11 2.61 14.62 22.98
N MET A 12 3.71 15.12 23.51
CA MET A 12 4.93 14.34 23.74
C MET A 12 5.07 14.00 25.23
N ALA A 13 5.75 12.92 25.54
CA ALA A 13 6.13 12.54 26.89
C ALA A 13 7.57 12.05 26.93
N LYS A 14 8.24 12.35 28.04
CA LYS A 14 9.58 11.87 28.33
C LYS A 14 9.52 10.88 29.48
N LEU A 15 9.92 9.66 29.18
CA LEU A 15 10.04 8.57 30.14
C LEU A 15 11.49 8.49 30.61
N THR A 16 11.76 8.74 31.88
CA THR A 16 13.09 8.52 32.46
C THR A 16 13.08 7.18 33.19
N ILE A 17 13.91 6.27 32.72
CA ILE A 17 13.97 4.89 33.19
C ILE A 17 15.32 4.66 33.87
N GLU A 18 15.28 4.30 35.16
CA GLU A 18 16.46 3.99 35.97
C GLU A 18 16.51 2.49 36.21
N VAL A 19 17.60 1.86 35.81
CA VAL A 19 17.90 0.46 36.00
C VAL A 19 18.96 0.31 37.08
N ALA A 20 18.75 -0.59 38.03
CA ALA A 20 19.69 -0.79 39.13
C ALA A 20 21.11 -1.16 38.67
N ALA A 21 22.13 -0.67 39.38
CA ALA A 21 23.52 -0.98 39.07
C ALA A 21 23.84 -2.48 39.01
N GLU A 22 23.13 -3.29 39.83
CA GLU A 22 23.26 -4.74 39.80
C GLU A 22 22.81 -5.37 38.52
N ASP A 23 21.76 -4.85 37.88
CA ASP A 23 21.23 -5.38 36.63
C ASP A 23 22.12 -4.97 35.46
N LEU A 24 22.69 -3.75 35.46
CA LEU A 24 23.74 -3.36 34.52
C LEU A 24 24.97 -4.28 34.67
N GLU A 25 25.41 -4.60 35.87
CA GLU A 25 26.55 -5.48 36.09
C GLU A 25 26.30 -6.92 35.60
N LYS A 26 25.07 -7.44 35.80
CA LYS A 26 24.64 -8.74 35.23
C LYS A 26 24.64 -8.72 33.72
N ALA A 27 24.14 -7.64 33.11
CA ALA A 27 24.12 -7.48 31.65
C ALA A 27 25.53 -7.41 31.08
N MET A 28 26.44 -6.65 31.72
CA MET A 28 27.86 -6.61 31.33
C MET A 28 28.54 -8.00 31.46
N GLN A 29 28.19 -8.77 32.50
CA GLN A 29 28.67 -10.14 32.65
C GLN A 29 28.15 -11.05 31.52
N ASN A 30 26.89 -10.89 31.12
CA ASN A 30 26.34 -11.65 30.01
C ASN A 30 26.97 -11.23 28.67
N ALA A 31 27.22 -9.94 28.43
CA ALA A 31 27.94 -9.43 27.27
C ALA A 31 29.37 -10.02 27.18
N TYR A 32 30.10 -10.03 28.32
CA TYR A 32 31.37 -10.72 28.38
C TYR A 32 31.28 -12.21 27.98
N GLN A 33 30.28 -12.95 28.50
CA GLN A 33 30.13 -14.38 28.17
C GLN A 33 29.91 -14.60 26.67
N LYS A 34 29.13 -13.73 26.03
CA LYS A 34 28.88 -13.77 24.58
C LYS A 34 30.14 -13.39 23.77
N ALA A 35 30.85 -12.36 24.21
CA ALA A 35 32.00 -11.79 23.47
C ALA A 35 33.33 -12.51 23.71
N LYS A 36 33.55 -13.16 24.86
CA LYS A 36 34.85 -13.76 25.24
C LYS A 36 35.44 -14.71 24.21
N GLY A 37 34.59 -15.42 23.45
CA GLY A 37 35.02 -16.34 22.40
C GLY A 37 35.62 -15.65 21.18
N ARG A 38 35.38 -14.36 21.00
CA ARG A 38 35.86 -13.54 19.88
C ARG A 38 37.11 -12.72 20.26
N ILE A 39 37.33 -12.46 21.54
CA ILE A 39 38.40 -11.61 22.05
C ILE A 39 39.66 -12.45 22.26
N SER A 40 40.77 -11.98 21.75
CA SER A 40 42.10 -12.58 21.94
C SER A 40 42.97 -11.65 22.77
N ILE A 41 43.54 -12.19 23.85
CA ILE A 41 44.45 -11.45 24.74
C ILE A 41 45.81 -12.19 24.80
N PRO A 42 46.93 -11.48 24.65
CA PRO A 42 48.25 -12.07 24.82
C PRO A 42 48.38 -12.80 26.18
N GLY A 43 48.87 -14.01 26.16
CA GLY A 43 49.04 -14.85 27.36
C GLY A 43 47.84 -15.70 27.76
N PHE A 44 46.67 -15.54 27.07
CA PHE A 44 45.50 -16.35 27.30
C PHE A 44 45.03 -17.11 26.07
N ARG A 45 44.57 -18.33 26.26
CA ARG A 45 43.91 -19.08 25.19
C ARG A 45 42.59 -18.35 24.86
N LYS A 46 42.30 -18.22 23.59
CA LYS A 46 41.04 -17.61 23.06
C LYS A 46 39.81 -18.13 23.82
N GLY A 47 38.99 -17.21 24.34
CA GLY A 47 37.78 -17.51 25.12
C GLY A 47 38.04 -17.89 26.60
N LYS A 48 39.28 -17.85 27.10
CA LYS A 48 39.64 -18.18 28.49
C LYS A 48 40.16 -16.96 29.28
N ALA A 49 40.28 -15.82 28.67
CA ALA A 49 40.71 -14.60 29.36
C ALA A 49 39.63 -14.15 30.36
N PRO A 50 39.96 -13.89 31.64
CA PRO A 50 39.02 -13.37 32.64
C PRO A 50 38.55 -11.96 32.24
N ARG A 51 37.30 -11.61 32.59
CA ARG A 51 36.66 -10.30 32.30
C ARG A 51 37.57 -9.14 32.73
N LYS A 52 38.08 -9.17 33.97
CA LYS A 52 39.00 -8.13 34.49
C LYS A 52 40.21 -7.86 33.61
N MET A 53 40.78 -8.88 33.02
CA MET A 53 41.93 -8.73 32.12
C MET A 53 41.57 -8.08 30.80
N ILE A 54 40.36 -8.37 30.30
CA ILE A 54 39.84 -7.73 29.10
C ILE A 54 39.57 -6.25 29.37
N GLU A 55 38.90 -5.95 30.51
CA GLU A 55 38.63 -4.59 30.95
C GLU A 55 39.86 -3.74 31.23
N GLN A 56 40.97 -4.37 31.73
CA GLN A 56 42.25 -3.67 31.90
C GLN A 56 42.87 -3.30 30.54
N MET A 57 42.68 -4.11 29.53
CA MET A 57 43.34 -3.94 28.25
C MET A 57 42.53 -3.04 27.30
N TYR A 58 41.20 -3.19 27.29
CA TYR A 58 40.30 -2.49 26.39
C TYR A 58 39.47 -1.40 27.08
N GLY A 59 39.61 -1.24 28.39
CA GLY A 59 38.81 -0.30 29.19
C GLY A 59 37.61 -0.92 29.88
N LYS A 60 37.22 -0.35 31.03
CA LYS A 60 36.07 -0.83 31.84
C LYS A 60 34.73 -0.83 31.10
N GLY A 61 34.60 -0.06 30.04
CA GLY A 61 33.41 0.06 29.25
C GLY A 61 33.28 -0.90 28.05
N VAL A 62 34.24 -1.81 27.86
CA VAL A 62 34.28 -2.70 26.68
C VAL A 62 33.03 -3.56 26.48
N PHE A 63 32.30 -3.87 27.54
CA PHE A 63 31.05 -4.64 27.52
C PHE A 63 29.80 -3.77 27.78
N LEU A 64 29.99 -2.45 27.94
CA LEU A 64 28.92 -1.54 28.34
C LEU A 64 27.90 -1.36 27.22
N GLU A 65 28.36 -1.15 26.00
CA GLU A 65 27.51 -0.95 24.84
C GLU A 65 26.57 -2.16 24.59
N ASP A 66 27.16 -3.37 24.59
CA ASP A 66 26.38 -4.60 24.44
C ASP A 66 25.36 -4.80 25.58
N ALA A 67 25.76 -4.44 26.82
CA ALA A 67 24.93 -4.56 27.99
C ALA A 67 23.73 -3.58 27.93
N VAL A 68 24.01 -2.32 27.57
CA VAL A 68 23.03 -1.26 27.44
C VAL A 68 22.01 -1.61 26.34
N ASN A 69 22.50 -2.02 25.17
CA ASN A 69 21.66 -2.42 24.05
C ASN A 69 20.76 -3.63 24.38
N ALA A 70 21.17 -4.49 25.30
CA ALA A 70 20.34 -5.59 25.76
C ALA A 70 19.31 -5.15 26.83
N LEU A 71 19.65 -4.18 27.68
CA LEU A 71 18.77 -3.71 28.77
C LEU A 71 17.65 -2.76 28.32
N ILE A 72 17.95 -1.90 27.33
CA ILE A 72 16.99 -0.88 26.85
C ILE A 72 15.66 -1.52 26.42
N PRO A 73 15.62 -2.51 25.50
CA PRO A 73 14.32 -3.08 25.08
C PRO A 73 13.55 -3.73 26.22
N GLU A 74 14.24 -4.44 27.12
CA GLU A 74 13.63 -5.13 28.25
C GLU A 74 12.99 -4.13 29.23
N HIS A 75 13.75 -3.12 29.65
CA HIS A 75 13.28 -2.15 30.63
C HIS A 75 12.29 -1.15 30.05
N TYR A 76 12.41 -0.80 28.78
CA TYR A 76 11.41 0.01 28.09
C TYR A 76 10.07 -0.72 27.97
N SER A 77 10.07 -2.00 27.64
CA SER A 77 8.84 -2.81 27.61
C SER A 77 8.16 -2.90 28.97
N LYS A 78 8.93 -3.02 30.05
CA LYS A 78 8.41 -2.99 31.43
C LYS A 78 7.85 -1.61 31.79
N ALA A 79 8.54 -0.55 31.39
CA ALA A 79 8.10 0.82 31.61
C ALA A 79 6.77 1.13 30.88
N LEU A 80 6.60 0.61 29.67
CA LEU A 80 5.33 0.71 28.93
C LEU A 80 4.17 0.01 29.65
N ALA A 81 4.42 -1.13 30.28
CA ALA A 81 3.39 -1.86 31.04
C ALA A 81 2.99 -1.15 32.34
N GLU A 82 3.90 -0.35 32.94
CA GLU A 82 3.65 0.46 34.14
C GLU A 82 3.10 1.86 33.78
N CYS A 83 3.20 2.29 32.53
CA CYS A 83 2.81 3.62 32.07
C CYS A 83 1.32 3.63 31.72
N GLU A 84 0.55 4.58 32.25
CA GLU A 84 -0.87 4.76 31.93
C GLU A 84 -1.10 5.53 30.61
N LEU A 85 -0.02 5.98 29.94
CA LEU A 85 -0.11 6.75 28.69
C LEU A 85 -0.24 5.83 27.48
N GLU A 86 -1.14 6.16 26.57
CA GLU A 86 -1.26 5.49 25.27
C GLU A 86 -0.18 6.03 24.31
N ILE A 87 0.92 5.28 24.19
CA ILE A 87 2.07 5.67 23.38
C ILE A 87 1.84 5.25 21.93
N VAL A 88 2.01 6.21 20.99
CA VAL A 88 1.68 6.06 19.58
C VAL A 88 2.87 6.25 18.63
N SER A 89 4.08 6.35 19.17
CA SER A 89 5.30 6.45 18.36
C SER A 89 6.39 5.49 18.84
N GLN A 90 7.40 5.30 17.98
CA GLN A 90 8.64 4.68 18.44
C GLN A 90 9.38 5.65 19.37
N PRO A 91 10.09 5.15 20.41
CA PRO A 91 10.84 5.98 21.32
C PRO A 91 12.11 6.54 20.66
N THR A 92 12.40 7.80 20.93
CA THR A 92 13.74 8.34 20.76
C THR A 92 14.51 8.14 22.04
N ILE A 93 15.52 7.26 22.00
CA ILE A 93 16.29 6.88 23.22
C ILE A 93 17.51 7.76 23.35
N ASP A 94 17.72 8.33 24.54
CA ASP A 94 18.94 9.01 24.92
C ASP A 94 19.49 8.42 26.25
N ILE A 95 20.81 8.24 26.31
CA ILE A 95 21.47 7.63 27.45
C ILE A 95 22.00 8.75 28.34
N THR A 96 21.39 8.95 29.48
CA THR A 96 21.80 9.98 30.45
C THR A 96 22.96 9.53 31.31
N GLN A 97 22.95 8.26 31.77
CA GLN A 97 24.01 7.70 32.59
C GLN A 97 24.23 6.22 32.30
N ALA A 98 25.45 5.86 31.90
CA ALA A 98 25.87 4.47 31.71
C ALA A 98 27.32 4.33 32.20
N GLU A 99 27.52 4.08 33.50
CA GLU A 99 28.82 3.87 34.10
C GLU A 99 28.86 2.58 34.92
N PRO A 100 29.92 1.76 34.79
CA PRO A 100 30.04 0.56 35.62
C PRO A 100 29.99 0.88 37.12
N GLY A 101 29.12 0.18 37.84
CA GLY A 101 28.91 0.35 39.28
C GLY A 101 27.95 1.46 39.67
N LYS A 102 27.39 2.19 38.74
CA LYS A 102 26.29 3.15 38.94
C LYS A 102 25.01 2.63 38.28
N ALA A 103 23.87 3.21 38.70
CA ALA A 103 22.61 2.94 38.00
C ALA A 103 22.69 3.34 36.56
N PHE A 104 22.08 2.56 35.66
CA PHE A 104 21.92 2.90 34.27
C PHE A 104 20.65 3.72 34.09
N ILE A 105 20.76 4.93 33.51
CA ILE A 105 19.64 5.84 33.32
C ILE A 105 19.58 6.21 31.85
N PHE A 106 18.41 5.98 31.26
CA PHE A 106 18.13 6.42 29.91
C PHE A 106 16.76 7.08 29.83
N THR A 107 16.59 7.94 28.85
CA THR A 107 15.32 8.60 28.58
C THR A 107 14.76 8.11 27.27
N ALA A 108 13.44 8.00 27.19
CA ALA A 108 12.71 7.70 25.97
C ALA A 108 11.69 8.80 25.72
N GLU A 109 11.87 9.56 24.65
CA GLU A 109 10.89 10.55 24.21
C GLU A 109 9.92 9.87 23.25
N VAL A 110 8.63 10.00 23.54
CA VAL A 110 7.53 9.31 22.85
C VAL A 110 6.37 10.25 22.59
N ALA A 111 5.64 10.01 21.49
CA ALA A 111 4.35 10.66 21.30
C ALA A 111 3.26 9.89 22.02
N VAL A 112 2.38 10.64 22.66
CA VAL A 112 1.18 10.14 23.31
C VAL A 112 -0.01 10.42 22.40
N LYS A 113 -1.00 9.54 22.42
CA LYS A 113 -2.24 9.71 21.66
C LYS A 113 -2.84 11.09 21.93
N PRO A 114 -3.03 11.92 20.91
CA PRO A 114 -3.61 13.24 21.08
C PRO A 114 -5.08 13.16 21.48
N GLU A 115 -5.52 14.13 22.26
CA GLU A 115 -6.95 14.31 22.52
C GLU A 115 -7.62 14.88 21.26
N VAL A 116 -8.82 14.37 20.97
CA VAL A 116 -9.64 14.81 19.85
C VAL A 116 -10.88 15.52 20.38
N THR A 117 -11.07 16.74 19.92
CA THR A 117 -12.33 17.48 20.12
C THR A 117 -13.19 17.28 18.90
N LEU A 118 -14.31 16.56 19.03
CA LEU A 118 -15.25 16.31 17.96
C LEU A 118 -16.06 17.57 17.66
N GLY A 119 -16.22 17.89 16.39
CA GLY A 119 -17.23 18.82 15.93
C GLY A 119 -18.52 18.10 15.52
N GLU A 120 -19.26 18.67 14.57
CA GLU A 120 -20.46 18.02 14.02
C GLU A 120 -20.04 16.87 13.11
N TYR A 121 -20.41 15.64 13.48
CA TYR A 121 -20.18 14.43 12.70
C TYR A 121 -21.49 13.70 12.34
N LYS A 122 -22.64 14.11 12.92
CA LYS A 122 -23.97 13.62 12.56
C LYS A 122 -24.66 14.61 11.64
N GLY A 123 -25.36 14.11 10.64
CA GLY A 123 -26.11 14.95 9.71
C GLY A 123 -25.25 15.78 8.77
N VAL A 124 -23.99 15.41 8.57
CA VAL A 124 -23.08 16.05 7.62
C VAL A 124 -23.59 15.88 6.18
N GLU A 125 -23.42 16.90 5.36
CA GLU A 125 -23.82 16.85 3.95
C GLU A 125 -22.76 16.17 3.10
N VAL A 126 -23.17 15.17 2.34
CA VAL A 126 -22.31 14.40 1.44
C VAL A 126 -22.90 14.37 0.02
N PRO A 127 -22.06 14.31 -1.02
CA PRO A 127 -22.56 14.23 -2.38
C PRO A 127 -23.32 12.92 -2.62
N LYS A 128 -24.45 13.02 -3.32
CA LYS A 128 -25.22 11.85 -3.74
C LYS A 128 -24.49 11.11 -4.84
N SER A 129 -24.31 9.81 -4.66
CA SER A 129 -23.74 8.93 -5.69
C SER A 129 -24.83 8.28 -6.52
N GLU A 130 -24.63 8.19 -7.82
CA GLU A 130 -25.56 7.48 -8.72
C GLU A 130 -25.38 5.97 -8.53
N THR A 131 -26.50 5.30 -8.23
CA THR A 131 -26.54 3.82 -8.07
C THR A 131 -27.37 3.15 -9.17
N GLU A 132 -28.07 3.95 -9.98
CA GLU A 132 -28.92 3.43 -11.04
C GLU A 132 -28.07 2.76 -12.14
N VAL A 133 -28.43 1.54 -12.50
CA VAL A 133 -27.82 0.79 -13.61
C VAL A 133 -28.75 0.89 -14.81
N THR A 134 -28.25 1.53 -15.86
CA THR A 134 -28.97 1.67 -17.12
C THR A 134 -28.80 0.43 -17.99
N ASP A 135 -29.67 0.25 -18.96
CA ASP A 135 -29.53 -0.83 -19.93
C ASP A 135 -28.26 -0.65 -20.79
N GLU A 136 -27.83 0.61 -20.99
CA GLU A 136 -26.57 0.94 -21.65
C GLU A 136 -25.33 0.43 -20.86
N ASP A 137 -25.36 0.49 -19.52
CA ASP A 137 -24.31 -0.07 -18.68
C ASP A 137 -24.21 -1.59 -18.85
N VAL A 138 -25.37 -2.26 -18.94
CA VAL A 138 -25.44 -3.70 -19.15
C VAL A 138 -24.91 -4.07 -20.54
N GLU A 139 -25.30 -3.34 -21.57
CA GLU A 139 -24.80 -3.55 -22.94
C GLU A 139 -23.29 -3.29 -23.03
N ALA A 140 -22.78 -2.28 -22.35
CA ALA A 140 -21.36 -1.99 -22.31
C ALA A 140 -20.55 -3.12 -21.63
N GLU A 141 -21.08 -3.72 -20.57
CA GLU A 141 -20.43 -4.84 -19.89
C GLU A 141 -20.48 -6.13 -20.74
N LEU A 142 -21.63 -6.41 -21.37
CA LEU A 142 -21.75 -7.52 -22.32
C LEU A 142 -20.80 -7.37 -23.50
N LYS A 143 -20.64 -6.15 -24.01
CA LYS A 143 -19.69 -5.86 -25.09
C LYS A 143 -18.25 -6.11 -24.68
N LYS A 144 -17.87 -5.76 -23.46
CA LYS A 144 -16.52 -6.07 -22.92
C LYS A 144 -16.29 -7.58 -22.86
N GLU A 145 -17.29 -8.33 -22.41
CA GLU A 145 -17.18 -9.79 -22.33
C GLU A 145 -17.16 -10.41 -23.75
N GLN A 146 -17.91 -9.85 -24.69
CA GLN A 146 -17.87 -10.21 -26.10
C GLN A 146 -16.49 -9.96 -26.73
N GLU A 147 -15.88 -8.79 -26.45
CA GLU A 147 -14.53 -8.45 -26.90
C GLU A 147 -13.45 -9.39 -26.34
N LYS A 148 -13.59 -9.77 -25.07
CA LYS A 148 -12.71 -10.72 -24.38
C LYS A 148 -12.77 -12.13 -24.99
N ASN A 149 -13.94 -12.53 -25.44
CA ASN A 149 -14.21 -13.82 -26.08
C ASN A 149 -14.16 -13.74 -27.63
N SER A 150 -13.66 -12.64 -28.20
CA SER A 150 -13.50 -12.46 -29.64
C SER A 150 -12.51 -13.46 -30.24
N ARG A 151 -12.79 -13.92 -31.46
CA ARG A 151 -11.84 -14.70 -32.26
C ARG A 151 -11.07 -13.81 -33.21
N THR A 152 -9.85 -14.17 -33.45
CA THR A 152 -9.02 -13.48 -34.45
C THR A 152 -9.09 -14.25 -35.76
N VAL A 153 -9.60 -13.64 -36.82
CA VAL A 153 -9.75 -14.23 -38.15
C VAL A 153 -8.91 -13.48 -39.16
N THR A 154 -8.16 -14.19 -39.95
CA THR A 154 -7.35 -13.57 -41.03
C THR A 154 -8.27 -12.96 -42.09
N VAL A 155 -7.99 -11.73 -42.47
CA VAL A 155 -8.73 -10.97 -43.50
C VAL A 155 -7.94 -11.02 -44.82
N GLU A 156 -8.53 -11.63 -45.83
CA GLU A 156 -7.92 -11.74 -47.18
C GLU A 156 -8.69 -10.92 -48.24
N ASP A 157 -9.97 -10.71 -48.01
CA ASP A 157 -10.89 -10.17 -49.05
C ASP A 157 -10.95 -8.65 -49.08
N ARG A 158 -10.71 -7.98 -47.98
CA ARG A 158 -10.76 -6.52 -47.81
C ARG A 158 -9.44 -5.90 -47.33
N GLY A 159 -9.34 -4.61 -47.35
CA GLY A 159 -8.27 -3.87 -46.65
C GLY A 159 -8.53 -3.84 -45.13
N ALA A 160 -7.50 -3.51 -44.36
CA ALA A 160 -7.56 -3.35 -42.94
C ALA A 160 -8.48 -2.18 -42.53
N GLU A 161 -9.29 -2.38 -41.51
CA GLU A 161 -10.20 -1.39 -40.97
C GLU A 161 -9.83 -1.06 -39.54
N ASN A 162 -10.39 0.04 -38.99
CA ASN A 162 -10.21 0.37 -37.58
C ASN A 162 -10.75 -0.78 -36.67
N GLY A 163 -9.94 -1.22 -35.70
CA GLY A 163 -10.21 -2.37 -34.88
C GLY A 163 -9.51 -3.65 -35.31
N ASP A 164 -9.05 -3.74 -36.55
CA ASP A 164 -8.27 -4.88 -37.03
C ASP A 164 -6.86 -4.87 -36.43
N ILE A 165 -6.28 -6.06 -36.31
CA ILE A 165 -4.90 -6.26 -35.88
C ILE A 165 -4.05 -6.48 -37.12
N THR A 166 -3.13 -5.57 -37.36
CA THR A 166 -2.14 -5.71 -38.44
C THR A 166 -0.80 -6.15 -37.88
N THR A 167 -0.24 -7.24 -38.42
CA THR A 167 1.15 -7.61 -38.10
C THR A 167 2.04 -6.91 -39.10
N ILE A 168 2.88 -6.00 -38.62
CA ILE A 168 3.74 -5.16 -39.45
C ILE A 168 5.22 -5.33 -39.14
N ASP A 169 6.06 -5.20 -40.15
CA ASP A 169 7.44 -4.78 -39.97
C ASP A 169 7.51 -3.29 -40.28
N PHE A 170 8.22 -2.54 -39.47
CA PHE A 170 8.39 -1.11 -39.72
C PHE A 170 9.82 -0.66 -39.46
N GLU A 171 10.27 0.33 -40.21
CA GLU A 171 11.53 1.03 -40.02
C GLU A 171 11.33 2.52 -40.22
N GLY A 172 11.64 3.31 -39.20
CA GLY A 172 11.42 4.76 -39.15
C GLY A 172 12.70 5.54 -39.45
N PHE A 173 12.54 6.60 -40.22
CA PHE A 173 13.61 7.52 -40.64
C PHE A 173 13.23 8.96 -40.27
N VAL A 174 14.18 9.70 -39.71
CA VAL A 174 14.08 11.15 -39.48
C VAL A 174 15.23 11.78 -40.26
N ASP A 175 14.93 12.78 -41.08
CA ASP A 175 15.90 13.42 -41.97
C ASP A 175 16.68 12.44 -42.89
N GLY A 176 16.10 11.27 -43.19
CA GLY A 176 16.68 10.21 -44.00
C GLY A 176 17.61 9.23 -43.25
N GLU A 177 17.77 9.39 -41.92
CA GLU A 177 18.56 8.50 -41.12
C GLU A 177 17.66 7.67 -40.20
N ALA A 178 17.94 6.36 -40.07
CA ALA A 178 17.23 5.48 -39.16
C ALA A 178 17.56 5.83 -37.69
N PHE A 179 16.56 5.85 -36.81
CA PHE A 179 16.74 6.19 -35.41
C PHE A 179 16.52 4.99 -34.51
N GLU A 180 17.15 5.02 -33.31
CA GLU A 180 17.05 3.96 -32.33
C GLU A 180 15.61 3.86 -31.78
N GLY A 181 15.04 2.65 -31.75
CA GLY A 181 13.64 2.42 -31.39
C GLY A 181 12.63 2.60 -32.50
N GLY A 182 13.06 3.05 -33.71
CA GLY A 182 12.20 3.21 -34.89
C GLY A 182 11.96 1.94 -35.71
N LYS A 183 12.49 0.77 -35.28
CA LYS A 183 12.39 -0.49 -36.02
C LYS A 183 11.70 -1.58 -35.22
N GLY A 184 10.76 -2.27 -35.84
CA GLY A 184 10.09 -3.45 -35.29
C GLY A 184 9.83 -4.49 -36.36
N THR A 185 9.81 -5.76 -35.95
CA THR A 185 9.48 -6.89 -36.81
C THR A 185 8.38 -7.72 -36.16
N ASP A 186 7.45 -8.22 -36.99
CA ASP A 186 6.29 -9.01 -36.51
C ASP A 186 5.49 -8.32 -35.40
N TYR A 187 5.39 -6.99 -35.50
CA TYR A 187 4.71 -6.22 -34.47
C TYR A 187 3.19 -6.24 -34.68
N PRO A 188 2.39 -6.74 -33.68
CA PRO A 188 0.94 -6.71 -33.78
C PRO A 188 0.44 -5.31 -33.39
N LEU A 189 -0.15 -4.61 -34.35
CA LEU A 189 -0.72 -3.28 -34.18
C LEU A 189 -2.23 -3.32 -34.40
N THR A 190 -3.00 -2.92 -33.39
CA THR A 190 -4.44 -2.73 -33.53
C THR A 190 -4.71 -1.34 -34.09
N LEU A 191 -5.33 -1.24 -35.26
CA LEU A 191 -5.63 0.04 -35.90
C LEU A 191 -6.72 0.79 -35.11
N GLY A 192 -6.48 2.08 -34.86
CA GLY A 192 -7.36 2.93 -34.04
C GLY A 192 -7.15 2.82 -32.53
N SER A 193 -6.13 2.07 -32.09
CA SER A 193 -5.78 1.95 -30.66
C SER A 193 -5.07 3.18 -30.09
N ASN A 194 -4.56 4.05 -30.96
CA ASN A 194 -3.69 5.19 -30.64
C ASN A 194 -2.42 4.78 -29.85
N SER A 195 -1.93 3.56 -30.04
CA SER A 195 -0.70 3.06 -29.43
C SER A 195 0.57 3.55 -30.13
N PHE A 196 0.43 3.99 -31.40
CA PHE A 196 1.49 4.63 -32.17
C PHE A 196 1.31 6.16 -32.23
N ILE A 197 2.28 6.82 -32.88
CA ILE A 197 2.26 8.28 -33.06
C ILE A 197 0.99 8.68 -33.85
N PRO A 198 0.31 9.77 -33.44
CA PRO A 198 -0.92 10.21 -34.12
C PRO A 198 -0.79 10.29 -35.65
N GLY A 199 -1.75 9.69 -36.33
CA GLY A 199 -1.79 9.63 -37.82
C GLY A 199 -0.98 8.47 -38.40
N PHE A 200 -0.32 7.63 -37.62
CA PHE A 200 0.37 6.43 -38.09
C PHE A 200 -0.62 5.32 -38.46
N GLU A 201 -1.52 4.99 -37.56
CA GLU A 201 -2.50 3.91 -37.71
C GLU A 201 -3.51 4.22 -38.81
N ASP A 202 -3.91 5.49 -38.97
CA ASP A 202 -4.86 5.94 -39.97
C ASP A 202 -4.35 5.70 -41.41
N GLN A 203 -3.03 5.77 -41.64
CA GLN A 203 -2.43 5.57 -42.96
C GLN A 203 -2.28 4.09 -43.33
N LEU A 204 -2.41 3.19 -42.34
CA LEU A 204 -2.43 1.74 -42.58
C LEU A 204 -3.85 1.21 -42.85
N VAL A 205 -4.90 2.02 -42.58
CA VAL A 205 -6.27 1.66 -42.92
C VAL A 205 -6.41 1.49 -44.40
N GLY A 206 -7.00 0.39 -44.86
CA GLY A 206 -7.15 0.02 -46.26
C GLY A 206 -6.01 -0.83 -46.84
N SER A 207 -4.91 -1.00 -46.12
CA SER A 207 -3.80 -1.85 -46.58
C SER A 207 -4.16 -3.35 -46.48
N LYS A 208 -3.50 -4.17 -47.28
CA LYS A 208 -3.68 -5.63 -47.28
C LYS A 208 -2.39 -6.34 -46.87
N ALA A 209 -2.51 -7.61 -46.53
CA ALA A 209 -1.34 -8.46 -46.35
C ALA A 209 -0.46 -8.49 -47.62
N GLY A 210 0.83 -8.19 -47.45
CA GLY A 210 1.81 -8.06 -48.50
C GLY A 210 2.04 -6.65 -49.04
N ASP A 211 1.26 -5.67 -48.56
CA ASP A 211 1.43 -4.26 -48.97
C ASP A 211 2.63 -3.62 -48.26
N HIS A 212 3.32 -2.76 -49.02
CA HIS A 212 4.36 -1.88 -48.50
C HIS A 212 3.79 -0.46 -48.43
N VAL A 213 3.73 0.12 -47.26
CA VAL A 213 3.10 1.42 -47.00
C VAL A 213 4.13 2.38 -46.40
N GLU A 214 4.26 3.55 -47.02
CA GLU A 214 5.07 4.66 -46.52
C GLU A 214 4.19 5.55 -45.65
N VAL A 215 4.44 5.55 -44.32
CA VAL A 215 3.66 6.30 -43.33
C VAL A 215 4.44 7.55 -42.94
N LYS A 216 3.84 8.73 -43.16
CA LYS A 216 4.43 10.04 -42.79
C LYS A 216 3.74 10.63 -41.61
N VAL A 217 4.48 10.86 -40.54
CA VAL A 217 3.95 11.40 -39.25
C VAL A 217 4.89 12.43 -38.69
N THR A 218 4.37 13.27 -37.82
CA THR A 218 5.15 14.23 -37.03
C THR A 218 5.10 13.83 -35.55
N PHE A 219 6.26 13.72 -34.93
CA PHE A 219 6.33 13.44 -33.49
C PHE A 219 5.70 14.58 -32.70
N PRO A 220 4.93 14.28 -31.62
CA PRO A 220 4.41 15.30 -30.72
C PRO A 220 5.53 16.16 -30.12
N GLU A 221 5.24 17.43 -29.81
CA GLU A 221 6.21 18.35 -29.18
C GLU A 221 6.65 17.88 -27.78
N GLU A 222 5.79 17.14 -27.07
CA GLU A 222 6.05 16.57 -25.73
C GLU A 222 6.47 15.09 -25.79
N TYR A 223 7.16 14.66 -26.86
CA TYR A 223 7.60 13.27 -26.97
C TYR A 223 8.75 12.97 -25.99
N GLN A 224 8.76 11.76 -25.41
CA GLN A 224 9.76 11.35 -24.41
C GLN A 224 11.21 11.49 -24.89
N ALA A 225 11.49 11.14 -26.18
CA ALA A 225 12.78 11.35 -26.79
C ALA A 225 12.86 12.78 -27.36
N LYS A 226 13.52 13.67 -26.63
CA LYS A 226 13.66 15.10 -26.99
C LYS A 226 14.30 15.33 -28.35
N GLU A 227 15.09 14.37 -28.84
CA GLU A 227 15.76 14.42 -30.12
C GLU A 227 14.80 14.22 -31.31
N LEU A 228 13.64 13.60 -31.07
CA LEU A 228 12.60 13.30 -32.03
C LEU A 228 11.41 14.25 -31.97
N ALA A 229 11.22 14.94 -30.82
CA ALA A 229 10.08 15.82 -30.58
C ALA A 229 9.92 16.87 -31.67
N GLY A 230 8.70 16.99 -32.23
CA GLY A 230 8.35 17.93 -33.28
C GLY A 230 8.93 17.65 -34.68
N LYS A 231 9.70 16.56 -34.88
CA LYS A 231 10.29 16.22 -36.18
C LYS A 231 9.36 15.38 -37.04
N GLU A 232 9.46 15.56 -38.33
CA GLU A 232 8.81 14.70 -39.31
C GLU A 232 9.58 13.39 -39.43
N ALA A 233 8.84 12.28 -39.42
CA ALA A 233 9.35 10.93 -39.61
C ALA A 233 8.63 10.22 -40.75
N VAL A 234 9.37 9.38 -41.47
CA VAL A 234 8.85 8.52 -42.48
C VAL A 234 9.10 7.08 -42.08
N PHE A 235 8.03 6.31 -41.97
CA PHE A 235 8.12 4.88 -41.65
C PHE A 235 7.84 4.07 -42.92
N GLN A 236 8.70 3.12 -43.19
CA GLN A 236 8.47 2.08 -44.18
C GLN A 236 7.86 0.89 -43.47
N CYS A 237 6.63 0.56 -43.82
CA CYS A 237 5.84 -0.48 -43.16
C CYS A 237 5.51 -1.59 -44.17
N ASP A 238 5.88 -2.82 -43.83
CA ASP A 238 5.47 -4.03 -44.54
C ASP A 238 4.34 -4.70 -43.77
N VAL A 239 3.15 -4.76 -44.35
CA VAL A 239 1.99 -5.41 -43.73
C VAL A 239 2.03 -6.90 -44.03
N LYS A 240 2.36 -7.71 -43.03
CA LYS A 240 2.48 -9.18 -43.18
C LYS A 240 1.13 -9.88 -43.10
N LYS A 241 0.29 -9.45 -42.21
CA LYS A 241 -1.00 -10.09 -41.90
C LYS A 241 -2.01 -9.05 -41.45
N VAL A 242 -3.25 -9.24 -41.83
CA VAL A 242 -4.40 -8.48 -41.32
C VAL A 242 -5.36 -9.46 -40.68
N GLU A 243 -5.72 -9.21 -39.44
CA GLU A 243 -6.64 -10.03 -38.68
C GLU A 243 -7.76 -9.15 -38.11
N ALA A 244 -8.99 -9.58 -38.31
CA ALA A 244 -10.15 -8.95 -37.73
C ALA A 244 -10.52 -9.67 -36.40
N LYS A 245 -10.96 -8.90 -35.43
CA LYS A 245 -11.66 -9.47 -34.27
C LYS A 245 -13.09 -9.75 -34.65
N GLU A 246 -13.43 -11.02 -34.76
CA GLU A 246 -14.80 -11.47 -34.93
C GLU A 246 -15.43 -11.61 -33.54
N LEU A 247 -16.40 -10.75 -33.24
CA LEU A 247 -17.13 -10.81 -31.99
C LEU A 247 -18.18 -11.91 -32.10
N PRO A 248 -18.32 -12.77 -31.09
CA PRO A 248 -19.42 -13.75 -31.04
C PRO A 248 -20.77 -13.02 -31.05
N GLU A 249 -21.80 -13.60 -31.61
CA GLU A 249 -23.15 -13.06 -31.53
C GLU A 249 -23.66 -13.10 -30.07
N LEU A 250 -24.42 -12.09 -29.66
CA LEU A 250 -25.02 -12.04 -28.33
C LEU A 250 -26.34 -12.83 -28.37
N ASP A 251 -26.23 -14.14 -28.17
CA ASP A 251 -27.32 -15.10 -28.16
C ASP A 251 -27.21 -16.07 -26.96
N ASP A 252 -28.07 -17.06 -26.90
CA ASP A 252 -28.08 -18.04 -25.81
C ASP A 252 -26.82 -18.92 -25.81
N ASP A 253 -26.25 -19.19 -26.98
CA ASP A 253 -25.00 -19.96 -27.08
C ASP A 253 -23.84 -19.16 -26.45
N PHE A 254 -23.79 -17.86 -26.69
CA PHE A 254 -22.82 -16.97 -26.02
C PHE A 254 -22.99 -17.00 -24.51
N ALA A 255 -24.23 -16.91 -24.01
CA ALA A 255 -24.48 -16.94 -22.55
C ALA A 255 -23.99 -18.24 -21.92
N GLN A 256 -24.19 -19.38 -22.57
CA GLN A 256 -23.71 -20.69 -22.11
C GLN A 256 -22.19 -20.82 -22.14
N ASP A 257 -21.53 -20.18 -23.12
CA ASP A 257 -20.07 -20.24 -23.24
C ASP A 257 -19.34 -19.41 -22.18
N VAL A 258 -19.94 -18.27 -21.75
CA VAL A 258 -19.27 -17.31 -20.85
C VAL A 258 -19.81 -17.30 -19.41
N SER A 259 -20.91 -18.05 -19.15
CA SER A 259 -21.56 -18.05 -17.84
C SER A 259 -22.18 -19.41 -17.49
N GLU A 260 -22.84 -19.49 -16.34
CA GLU A 260 -23.59 -20.67 -15.90
C GLU A 260 -25.08 -20.64 -16.33
N PHE A 261 -25.48 -19.64 -17.14
CA PHE A 261 -26.87 -19.44 -17.56
C PHE A 261 -27.15 -20.06 -18.93
N ASP A 262 -28.36 -20.57 -19.10
CA ASP A 262 -28.79 -21.21 -20.34
C ASP A 262 -29.28 -20.22 -21.39
N THR A 263 -29.66 -18.98 -20.97
CA THR A 263 -30.20 -17.97 -21.87
C THR A 263 -29.52 -16.61 -21.71
N LEU A 264 -29.44 -15.84 -22.78
CA LEU A 264 -28.93 -14.47 -22.75
C LEU A 264 -29.75 -13.55 -21.84
N ALA A 265 -31.04 -13.81 -21.70
CA ALA A 265 -31.92 -13.03 -20.83
C ALA A 265 -31.54 -13.20 -19.35
N GLU A 266 -31.30 -14.43 -18.90
CA GLU A 266 -30.88 -14.73 -17.52
C GLU A 266 -29.47 -14.16 -17.26
N TYR A 267 -28.58 -14.26 -18.22
CA TYR A 267 -27.24 -13.68 -18.11
C TYR A 267 -27.28 -12.16 -18.00
N LYS A 268 -28.13 -11.47 -18.79
CA LYS A 268 -28.35 -10.02 -18.68
C LYS A 268 -28.87 -9.60 -17.30
N GLU A 269 -29.81 -10.37 -16.74
CA GLU A 269 -30.33 -10.11 -15.39
C GLU A 269 -29.24 -10.26 -14.33
N ASP A 270 -28.37 -11.26 -14.45
CA ASP A 270 -27.26 -11.45 -13.53
C ASP A 270 -26.21 -10.35 -13.67
N VAL A 271 -25.84 -9.96 -14.90
CA VAL A 271 -24.93 -8.82 -15.15
C VAL A 271 -25.51 -7.55 -14.55
N LYS A 272 -26.81 -7.29 -14.74
CA LYS A 272 -27.49 -6.13 -14.14
C LYS A 272 -27.45 -6.16 -12.63
N LYS A 273 -27.72 -7.31 -12.02
CA LYS A 273 -27.63 -7.50 -10.58
C LYS A 273 -26.21 -7.25 -10.06
N ASN A 274 -25.20 -7.86 -10.68
CA ASN A 274 -23.80 -7.69 -10.30
C ASN A 274 -23.32 -6.22 -10.44
N LEU A 275 -23.74 -5.52 -11.50
CA LEU A 275 -23.45 -4.11 -11.69
C LEU A 275 -24.16 -3.26 -10.62
N THR A 276 -25.40 -3.59 -10.26
CA THR A 276 -26.15 -2.89 -9.20
C THR A 276 -25.45 -3.05 -7.86
N GLU A 277 -25.12 -4.28 -7.47
CA GLU A 277 -24.39 -4.55 -6.22
C GLU A 277 -23.04 -3.82 -6.18
N LYS A 278 -22.33 -3.79 -7.32
CA LYS A 278 -21.05 -3.09 -7.46
C LYS A 278 -21.22 -1.56 -7.32
N LYS A 279 -22.22 -0.97 -8.00
CA LYS A 279 -22.50 0.48 -7.90
C LYS A 279 -22.97 0.85 -6.50
N GLU A 280 -23.86 0.07 -5.89
CA GLU A 280 -24.33 0.29 -4.51
C GLU A 280 -23.18 0.23 -3.51
N LYS A 281 -22.31 -0.77 -3.62
CA LYS A 281 -21.13 -0.89 -2.77
C LYS A 281 -20.16 0.27 -2.96
N ALA A 282 -19.93 0.69 -4.21
CA ALA A 282 -19.08 1.85 -4.52
C ALA A 282 -19.67 3.14 -3.97
N ALA A 283 -20.99 3.35 -4.15
CA ALA A 283 -21.72 4.51 -3.62
C ALA A 283 -21.67 4.53 -2.09
N ARG A 284 -21.89 3.39 -1.43
CA ARG A 284 -21.78 3.29 0.02
C ARG A 284 -20.37 3.65 0.50
N THR A 285 -19.34 3.11 -0.12
CA THR A 285 -17.95 3.43 0.22
C THR A 285 -17.63 4.92 -0.02
N ALA A 286 -18.14 5.51 -1.10
CA ALA A 286 -17.98 6.93 -1.38
C ALA A 286 -18.68 7.79 -0.32
N LYS A 287 -19.90 7.41 0.08
CA LYS A 287 -20.64 8.07 1.15
C LYS A 287 -19.93 7.97 2.48
N GLU A 288 -19.45 6.79 2.86
CA GLU A 288 -18.66 6.54 4.07
C GLU A 288 -17.42 7.43 4.11
N ASN A 289 -16.65 7.46 3.02
CA ASN A 289 -15.45 8.29 2.92
C ASN A 289 -15.76 9.78 3.03
N ALA A 290 -16.78 10.26 2.31
CA ALA A 290 -17.18 11.67 2.34
C ALA A 290 -17.68 12.10 3.73
N ALA A 291 -18.47 11.26 4.40
CA ALA A 291 -18.97 11.53 5.73
C ALA A 291 -17.84 11.56 6.78
N VAL A 292 -16.90 10.62 6.69
CA VAL A 292 -15.71 10.61 7.55
C VAL A 292 -14.81 11.82 7.28
N ASP A 293 -14.59 12.19 6.01
CA ASP A 293 -13.80 13.37 5.66
C ASP A 293 -14.42 14.65 6.27
N LYS A 294 -15.74 14.79 6.24
CA LYS A 294 -16.45 15.91 6.89
C LYS A 294 -16.31 15.89 8.42
N ALA A 295 -16.39 14.72 9.02
CA ALA A 295 -16.17 14.58 10.46
C ALA A 295 -14.73 14.97 10.86
N ILE A 296 -13.74 14.67 10.03
CA ILE A 296 -12.34 15.07 10.22
C ILE A 296 -12.18 16.59 10.07
N GLU A 297 -12.79 17.20 9.03
CA GLU A 297 -12.74 18.66 8.81
C GLU A 297 -13.31 19.44 10.01
N ASN A 298 -14.33 18.90 10.67
CA ASN A 298 -14.99 19.51 11.82
C ASN A 298 -14.30 19.22 13.16
N ALA A 299 -13.33 18.31 13.22
CA ALA A 299 -12.64 17.92 14.44
C ALA A 299 -11.34 18.71 14.63
N GLU A 300 -10.99 18.98 15.89
CA GLU A 300 -9.73 19.61 16.29
C GLU A 300 -8.81 18.60 16.97
N MET A 301 -7.57 18.50 16.53
CA MET A 301 -6.54 17.64 17.10
C MET A 301 -5.14 18.15 16.79
N ASP A 302 -4.20 17.94 17.73
CA ASP A 302 -2.79 18.29 17.56
C ASP A 302 -1.96 17.01 17.42
N ILE A 303 -1.61 16.66 16.17
CA ILE A 303 -0.90 15.41 15.84
C ILE A 303 0.60 15.61 15.92
N PRO A 304 1.31 14.89 16.82
CA PRO A 304 2.76 14.97 16.93
C PRO A 304 3.49 14.51 15.67
N ASP A 305 4.57 15.20 15.31
CA ASP A 305 5.44 14.79 14.19
C ASP A 305 5.99 13.37 14.36
N ALA A 306 6.27 12.94 15.61
CA ALA A 306 6.73 11.60 15.90
C ALA A 306 5.69 10.51 15.56
N MET A 307 4.38 10.81 15.76
CA MET A 307 3.29 9.94 15.35
C MET A 307 3.18 9.87 13.81
N LEU A 308 3.27 11.04 13.15
CA LEU A 308 3.25 11.12 11.68
C LEU A 308 4.41 10.33 11.06
N ASN A 309 5.63 10.52 11.56
CA ASN A 309 6.80 9.80 11.07
C ASN A 309 6.71 8.29 11.31
N THR A 310 6.10 7.87 12.41
CA THR A 310 5.84 6.45 12.69
C THR A 310 4.87 5.86 11.66
N GLN A 311 3.79 6.58 11.34
CA GLN A 311 2.81 6.15 10.35
C GLN A 311 3.42 6.08 8.94
N VAL A 312 4.22 7.09 8.54
CA VAL A 312 4.94 7.08 7.26
C VAL A 312 5.87 5.86 7.16
N ARG A 313 6.59 5.54 8.23
CA ARG A 313 7.47 4.34 8.26
C ARG A 313 6.67 3.05 8.10
N GLN A 314 5.54 2.91 8.79
CA GLN A 314 4.66 1.74 8.62
C GLN A 314 4.16 1.61 7.18
N MET A 315 3.74 2.72 6.57
CA MET A 315 3.30 2.74 5.16
C MET A 315 4.42 2.33 4.19
N LEU A 316 5.67 2.76 4.46
CA LEU A 316 6.84 2.35 3.69
C LEU A 316 7.13 0.85 3.84
N ASP A 317 7.04 0.33 5.05
CA ASP A 317 7.24 -1.10 5.33
C ASP A 317 6.18 -1.94 4.60
N ASP A 318 4.91 -1.50 4.63
CA ASP A 318 3.81 -2.17 3.93
C ASP A 318 3.99 -2.10 2.40
N PHE A 319 4.46 -0.96 1.89
CA PHE A 319 4.80 -0.80 0.47
C PHE A 319 5.94 -1.74 0.07
N SER A 320 7.00 -1.78 0.87
CA SER A 320 8.14 -2.67 0.65
C SER A 320 7.74 -4.15 0.61
N ARG A 321 6.91 -4.60 1.55
CA ARG A 321 6.39 -5.98 1.57
C ARG A 321 5.57 -6.31 0.33
N ARG A 322 4.73 -5.36 -0.11
CA ARG A 322 3.91 -5.51 -1.32
C ARG A 322 4.76 -5.62 -2.57
N MET A 323 5.80 -4.78 -2.69
CA MET A 323 6.76 -4.85 -3.79
C MET A 323 7.52 -6.19 -3.81
N GLN A 324 7.97 -6.64 -2.62
CA GLN A 324 8.65 -7.94 -2.48
C GLN A 324 7.74 -9.12 -2.89
N SER A 325 6.45 -9.07 -2.58
CA SER A 325 5.49 -10.11 -3.01
C SER A 325 5.31 -10.16 -4.52
N GLN A 326 5.59 -9.06 -5.22
CA GLN A 326 5.59 -8.94 -6.69
C GLN A 326 6.96 -9.22 -7.33
N GLY A 327 7.96 -9.60 -6.51
CA GLY A 327 9.32 -9.92 -6.96
C GLY A 327 10.22 -8.70 -7.20
N LEU A 328 9.82 -7.50 -6.75
CA LEU A 328 10.59 -6.26 -6.88
C LEU A 328 11.16 -5.84 -5.53
N THR A 329 12.41 -5.38 -5.52
CA THR A 329 13.01 -4.75 -4.33
C THR A 329 12.82 -3.23 -4.36
N MET A 330 12.86 -2.57 -3.19
CA MET A 330 12.82 -1.11 -3.10
C MET A 330 13.96 -0.45 -3.88
N GLU A 331 15.13 -1.07 -3.91
CA GLU A 331 16.29 -0.57 -4.65
C GLU A 331 16.03 -0.57 -6.17
N GLN A 332 15.47 -1.66 -6.71
CA GLN A 332 15.06 -1.74 -8.12
C GLN A 332 13.98 -0.71 -8.44
N TYR A 333 12.98 -0.56 -7.57
CA TYR A 333 11.94 0.44 -7.74
C TYR A 333 12.53 1.87 -7.83
N PHE A 334 13.45 2.24 -6.96
CA PHE A 334 14.12 3.55 -7.01
C PHE A 334 14.98 3.73 -8.26
N GLN A 335 15.63 2.68 -8.73
CA GLN A 335 16.38 2.72 -9.99
C GLN A 335 15.48 2.95 -11.21
N PHE A 336 14.31 2.30 -11.26
CA PHE A 336 13.37 2.45 -12.37
C PHE A 336 12.64 3.79 -12.37
N THR A 337 12.28 4.30 -11.20
CA THR A 337 11.46 5.52 -11.08
C THR A 337 12.29 6.80 -10.91
N GLY A 338 13.58 6.69 -10.58
CA GLY A 338 14.42 7.83 -10.20
C GLY A 338 14.01 8.50 -8.88
N MET A 339 13.14 7.84 -8.11
CA MET A 339 12.66 8.35 -6.82
C MET A 339 13.70 8.07 -5.72
N THR A 340 13.72 8.89 -4.68
CA THR A 340 14.53 8.69 -3.48
C THR A 340 13.64 8.35 -2.29
N LEU A 341 14.23 7.71 -1.27
CA LEU A 341 13.51 7.40 -0.03
C LEU A 341 12.89 8.64 0.62
N ASP A 342 13.66 9.73 0.72
CA ASP A 342 13.21 10.97 1.33
C ASP A 342 12.02 11.58 0.58
N LYS A 343 12.08 11.59 -0.76
CA LYS A 343 10.99 12.09 -1.58
C LYS A 343 9.72 11.24 -1.42
N MET A 344 9.88 9.94 -1.38
CA MET A 344 8.76 9.01 -1.14
C MET A 344 8.14 9.22 0.24
N GLN A 345 8.95 9.45 1.27
CA GLN A 345 8.46 9.78 2.62
C GLN A 345 7.63 11.07 2.62
N GLU A 346 8.12 12.12 1.95
CA GLU A 346 7.41 13.39 1.85
C GLU A 346 6.07 13.24 1.11
N GLU A 347 6.03 12.48 0.02
CA GLU A 347 4.81 12.20 -0.73
C GLU A 347 3.78 11.36 0.06
N MET A 348 4.24 10.53 0.99
CA MET A 348 3.37 9.73 1.86
C MET A 348 2.79 10.50 3.05
N LYS A 349 3.41 11.61 3.49
CA LYS A 349 2.98 12.38 4.67
C LYS A 349 1.51 12.80 4.64
N PRO A 350 0.94 13.35 3.55
CA PRO A 350 -0.46 13.76 3.52
C PRO A 350 -1.42 12.57 3.73
N GLN A 351 -1.10 11.43 3.12
CA GLN A 351 -1.91 10.22 3.29
C GLN A 351 -1.76 9.62 4.69
N ALA A 352 -0.55 9.66 5.26
CA ALA A 352 -0.30 9.24 6.63
C ALA A 352 -1.07 10.11 7.64
N LEU A 353 -1.06 11.44 7.44
CA LEU A 353 -1.81 12.38 8.26
C LEU A 353 -3.31 12.06 8.20
N LYS A 354 -3.86 11.90 7.00
CA LYS A 354 -5.28 11.54 6.82
C LYS A 354 -5.64 10.23 7.52
N ARG A 355 -4.79 9.20 7.44
CA ARG A 355 -4.99 7.92 8.14
C ARG A 355 -5.04 8.09 9.65
N ILE A 356 -4.13 8.89 10.21
CA ILE A 356 -4.10 9.18 11.65
C ILE A 356 -5.38 9.91 12.07
N GLN A 357 -5.75 10.97 11.36
CA GLN A 357 -6.94 11.76 11.63
C GLN A 357 -8.21 10.89 11.59
N THR A 358 -8.37 10.10 10.52
CA THR A 358 -9.48 9.15 10.39
C THR A 358 -9.59 8.25 11.59
N ARG A 359 -8.48 7.62 11.98
CA ARG A 359 -8.46 6.68 13.10
C ARG A 359 -8.82 7.36 14.43
N LEU A 360 -8.20 8.49 14.72
CA LEU A 360 -8.42 9.23 15.98
C LEU A 360 -9.86 9.72 16.10
N VAL A 361 -10.42 10.29 15.03
CA VAL A 361 -11.81 10.79 15.01
C VAL A 361 -12.80 9.63 15.21
N LEU A 362 -12.63 8.54 14.48
CA LEU A 362 -13.52 7.40 14.58
C LEU A 362 -13.42 6.66 15.93
N GLU A 363 -12.22 6.53 16.47
CA GLU A 363 -12.03 6.00 17.84
C GLU A 363 -12.74 6.89 18.87
N LYS A 364 -12.65 8.22 18.71
CA LYS A 364 -13.33 9.16 19.62
C LYS A 364 -14.84 9.11 19.45
N ILE A 365 -15.37 8.98 18.24
CA ILE A 365 -16.80 8.78 17.99
C ILE A 365 -17.27 7.47 18.62
N ALA A 366 -16.53 6.37 18.45
CA ALA A 366 -16.84 5.08 19.05
C ALA A 366 -16.89 5.16 20.59
N GLU A 367 -16.00 5.93 21.21
CA GLU A 367 -15.96 6.18 22.65
C GLU A 367 -17.20 6.99 23.10
N VAL A 368 -17.49 8.12 22.45
CA VAL A 368 -18.59 9.01 22.81
C VAL A 368 -19.96 8.35 22.62
N GLU A 369 -20.13 7.58 21.54
CA GLU A 369 -21.36 6.84 21.25
C GLU A 369 -21.41 5.47 21.96
N ASN A 370 -20.36 5.12 22.75
CA ASN A 370 -20.24 3.84 23.46
C ASN A 370 -20.46 2.63 22.52
N ILE A 371 -19.86 2.69 21.32
CA ILE A 371 -19.96 1.64 20.32
C ILE A 371 -19.06 0.48 20.70
N GLN A 372 -19.65 -0.70 20.90
CA GLN A 372 -18.92 -1.92 21.14
C GLN A 372 -19.43 -3.03 20.22
N PRO A 373 -18.55 -3.91 19.71
CA PRO A 373 -18.98 -5.08 18.98
C PRO A 373 -19.68 -6.06 19.93
N THR A 374 -20.76 -6.69 19.45
CA THR A 374 -21.42 -7.76 20.18
C THR A 374 -20.60 -9.05 20.12
N GLU A 375 -20.89 -10.01 21.00
CA GLU A 375 -20.23 -11.31 20.95
C GLU A 375 -20.50 -12.07 19.64
N GLU A 376 -21.69 -11.90 19.06
CA GLU A 376 -22.07 -12.48 17.78
C GLU A 376 -21.23 -11.92 16.62
N GLU A 377 -21.03 -10.58 16.60
CA GLU A 377 -20.20 -9.92 15.59
C GLU A 377 -18.72 -10.36 15.70
N VAL A 378 -18.21 -10.51 16.91
CA VAL A 378 -16.85 -11.02 17.15
C VAL A 378 -16.72 -12.46 16.65
N GLU A 379 -17.72 -13.32 16.89
CA GLU A 379 -17.75 -14.68 16.38
C GLU A 379 -17.80 -14.73 14.85
N GLU A 380 -18.56 -13.84 14.21
CA GLU A 380 -18.59 -13.73 12.74
C GLU A 380 -17.24 -13.28 12.17
N GLU A 381 -16.54 -12.39 12.85
CA GLU A 381 -15.22 -11.95 12.42
C GLU A 381 -14.20 -13.10 12.52
N PHE A 382 -14.27 -13.90 13.60
CA PHE A 382 -13.47 -15.13 13.69
C PHE A 382 -13.77 -16.11 12.55
N LYS A 383 -15.02 -16.25 12.13
CA LYS A 383 -15.38 -17.12 10.99
C LYS A 383 -14.79 -16.60 9.68
N LYS A 384 -14.87 -15.28 9.43
CA LYS A 384 -14.25 -14.67 8.23
C LYS A 384 -12.73 -14.87 8.21
N MET A 385 -12.07 -14.72 9.37
CA MET A 385 -10.64 -14.98 9.48
C MET A 385 -10.33 -16.47 9.24
N ALA A 386 -11.14 -17.37 9.79
CA ALA A 386 -11.00 -18.81 9.61
C ALA A 386 -11.09 -19.21 8.13
N ASP A 387 -12.06 -18.65 7.41
CA ASP A 387 -12.24 -18.89 5.98
C ASP A 387 -11.08 -18.31 5.16
N ALA A 388 -10.62 -17.09 5.48
CA ALA A 388 -9.51 -16.43 4.79
C ALA A 388 -8.19 -17.19 4.95
N TYR A 389 -7.90 -17.67 6.17
CA TYR A 389 -6.67 -18.43 6.46
C TYR A 389 -6.80 -19.93 6.25
N LYS A 390 -8.01 -20.43 5.89
CA LYS A 390 -8.33 -21.87 5.76
C LYS A 390 -7.97 -22.65 7.03
N MET A 391 -8.33 -22.10 8.18
CA MET A 391 -8.07 -22.65 9.50
C MET A 391 -9.39 -22.80 10.28
N GLU A 392 -9.38 -23.61 11.33
CA GLU A 392 -10.52 -23.73 12.24
C GLU A 392 -10.61 -22.52 13.17
N VAL A 393 -11.83 -22.10 13.53
CA VAL A 393 -12.10 -20.93 14.39
C VAL A 393 -11.41 -21.04 15.73
N GLU A 394 -11.46 -22.23 16.35
CA GLU A 394 -10.83 -22.53 17.63
C GLU A 394 -9.33 -22.28 17.60
N LYS A 395 -8.69 -22.65 16.49
CA LYS A 395 -7.26 -22.48 16.33
C LYS A 395 -6.86 -21.00 16.16
N ILE A 396 -7.71 -20.20 15.51
CA ILE A 396 -7.50 -18.75 15.43
C ILE A 396 -7.65 -18.09 16.80
N LYS A 397 -8.68 -18.51 17.60
CA LYS A 397 -8.87 -18.04 18.96
C LYS A 397 -7.67 -18.37 19.89
N GLU A 398 -7.06 -19.54 19.72
CA GLU A 398 -5.86 -19.93 20.47
C GLU A 398 -4.60 -19.14 20.06
N LEU A 399 -4.49 -18.74 18.78
CA LEU A 399 -3.36 -17.98 18.27
C LEU A 399 -3.43 -16.49 18.62
N LEU A 400 -4.65 -15.95 18.77
CA LEU A 400 -4.88 -14.57 19.17
C LEU A 400 -4.77 -14.46 20.69
N GLY A 401 -3.82 -13.64 21.14
CA GLY A 401 -3.71 -13.26 22.56
C GLY A 401 -4.78 -12.24 22.96
N ASP A 402 -4.90 -11.99 24.26
CA ASP A 402 -5.88 -11.02 24.79
C ASP A 402 -5.71 -9.62 24.20
N ARG A 403 -4.47 -9.21 23.93
CA ARG A 403 -4.16 -7.91 23.35
C ARG A 403 -4.62 -7.78 21.89
N GLU A 404 -4.41 -8.82 21.10
CA GLU A 404 -4.85 -8.88 19.71
C GLU A 404 -6.37 -8.90 19.62
N LEU A 405 -7.03 -9.61 20.55
CA LEU A 405 -8.49 -9.63 20.65
C LEU A 405 -9.06 -8.25 21.01
N GLU A 406 -8.45 -7.54 21.96
CA GLU A 406 -8.86 -6.18 22.29
C GLU A 406 -8.66 -5.22 21.12
N GLN A 407 -7.55 -5.37 20.39
CA GLN A 407 -7.30 -4.56 19.20
C GLN A 407 -8.34 -4.82 18.12
N MET A 408 -8.67 -6.09 17.85
CA MET A 408 -9.72 -6.48 16.90
C MET A 408 -11.08 -5.85 17.28
N LYS A 409 -11.45 -5.89 18.56
CA LYS A 409 -12.69 -5.27 19.04
C LYS A 409 -12.70 -3.75 18.83
N LYS A 410 -11.56 -3.08 19.05
CA LYS A 410 -11.40 -1.64 18.77
C LYS A 410 -11.56 -1.34 17.27
N ASP A 411 -10.93 -2.14 16.40
CA ASP A 411 -11.02 -1.96 14.96
C ASP A 411 -12.47 -2.20 14.45
N MET A 412 -13.19 -3.18 15.03
CA MET A 412 -14.61 -3.39 14.76
C MET A 412 -15.48 -2.21 15.23
N ALA A 413 -15.19 -1.63 16.40
CA ALA A 413 -15.89 -0.45 16.90
C ALA A 413 -15.67 0.76 15.97
N VAL A 414 -14.45 0.95 15.47
CA VAL A 414 -14.11 1.98 14.49
C VAL A 414 -14.92 1.77 13.21
N GLN A 415 -15.01 0.54 12.69
CA GLN A 415 -15.81 0.25 11.50
C GLN A 415 -17.31 0.53 11.71
N LYS A 416 -17.84 0.23 12.88
CA LYS A 416 -19.23 0.58 13.24
C LYS A 416 -19.42 2.10 13.36
N ALA A 417 -18.41 2.84 13.80
CA ALA A 417 -18.45 4.30 13.82
C ALA A 417 -18.49 4.89 12.41
N VAL A 418 -17.75 4.31 11.45
CA VAL A 418 -17.86 4.69 10.03
C VAL A 418 -19.29 4.54 9.54
N THR A 419 -19.89 3.37 9.79
CA THR A 419 -21.28 3.08 9.41
C THR A 419 -22.26 4.08 10.04
N LEU A 420 -22.10 4.37 11.34
CA LEU A 420 -22.95 5.33 12.05
C LEU A 420 -22.88 6.73 11.41
N VAL A 421 -21.66 7.23 11.16
CA VAL A 421 -21.47 8.57 10.57
C VAL A 421 -22.06 8.63 9.16
N ALA A 422 -21.91 7.57 8.37
CA ALA A 422 -22.45 7.49 7.01
C ALA A 422 -24.00 7.37 6.99
N ASP A 423 -24.58 6.61 7.92
CA ASP A 423 -26.04 6.43 8.01
C ASP A 423 -26.74 7.72 8.47
N GLU A 424 -26.10 8.49 9.35
CA GLU A 424 -26.58 9.79 9.81
C GLU A 424 -26.33 10.94 8.79
N ALA A 425 -25.47 10.73 7.78
CA ALA A 425 -25.14 11.73 6.76
C ALA A 425 -26.31 11.97 5.80
N LYS A 426 -26.52 13.25 5.43
CA LYS A 426 -27.54 13.69 4.48
C LYS A 426 -26.94 13.79 3.10
N GLU A 427 -27.56 13.13 2.14
CA GLU A 427 -27.20 13.26 0.72
C GLU A 427 -27.80 14.56 0.16
N ALA A 428 -26.92 15.41 -0.39
CA ALA A 428 -27.29 16.72 -0.95
C ALA A 428 -26.89 16.84 -2.44
#